data_ed0259102bf17b1bb48a1a488fe6abf0
#
_entry.id   ed0259102bf17b1bb48a1a488fe6abf0
#
_cell.length_a   1.000
_cell.length_b   1.000
_cell.length_c   1.000
_cell.angle_alpha   90.00
_cell.angle_beta   90.00
_cell.angle_gamma   90.00
#
_symmetry.space_group_name_H-M   'P 1'
#
loop_
_entity.id
_entity.type
_entity.pdbx_description
1 polymer ?
#
loop_
_entity_poly.entity_id
_entity_poly.type
_entity_poly.pdbx_seq_one_letter_code
_entity_poly.pdbx_strand_id
1 'polypeptide(L)'
;MGDPTLTMVGMEQPKANRARTSASLRVRNDSIGESNVDELTLSEQRMEFAAAYSPIDRLSLSLMMPVVHRLITEVNLAEASIWAPGDLDFRMRGVIWRDRKFAPRHLVSLIGGLEFPTSSIEYGPEGNPLPLEFQAGTGSWDPIAGASYGLFMDPWSLFVSSVAIFPTTGIGDTKASNSFRQTVFGQYQPWRFLAFQAGVELRVDGPGYIQGVRDPNTGGHITYGTLGIVGMPHE
;
A
#
# COMPACT_ATOMS: atom_id res chain seq x y z
N MET A 1 -2.87 -1.58 6.81
CA MET A 1 -2.54 -2.55 5.76
C MET A 1 -1.07 -2.53 5.54
N GLY A 2 -0.43 -3.68 5.68
CA GLY A 2 1.00 -3.76 5.40
C GLY A 2 1.23 -3.43 3.93
N ASP A 3 2.17 -2.55 3.65
CA ASP A 3 2.61 -2.28 2.29
C ASP A 3 3.26 -3.58 1.75
N PRO A 4 2.70 -4.26 0.73
CA PRO A 4 3.25 -5.50 0.21
C PRO A 4 4.68 -5.33 -0.29
N THR A 5 5.05 -4.11 -0.73
CA THR A 5 6.44 -3.79 -1.09
C THR A 5 7.37 -3.81 0.12
N LEU A 6 6.90 -3.49 1.31
CA LEU A 6 7.66 -3.57 2.56
C LEU A 6 7.87 -5.02 2.99
N THR A 7 6.84 -5.86 2.88
CA THR A 7 6.93 -7.28 3.22
C THR A 7 7.87 -8.02 2.28
N MET A 8 7.82 -7.74 0.98
CA MET A 8 8.63 -8.43 -0.02
C MET A 8 10.04 -7.87 -0.21
N VAL A 9 10.21 -6.55 -0.13
CA VAL A 9 11.48 -5.86 -0.44
C VAL A 9 12.15 -5.32 0.82
N GLY A 10 11.36 -5.00 1.84
CA GLY A 10 11.83 -4.33 3.06
C GLY A 10 12.56 -5.23 4.04
N MET A 11 12.10 -6.45 4.23
CA MET A 11 12.63 -7.37 5.24
C MET A 11 13.87 -8.14 4.79
N GLU A 12 14.23 -8.06 3.53
CA GLU A 12 15.40 -8.76 3.02
C GLU A 12 16.40 -7.80 2.38
N GLN A 13 17.67 -8.13 2.53
CA GLN A 13 18.73 -7.47 1.79
C GLN A 13 18.53 -7.74 0.29
N PRO A 14 18.60 -6.70 -0.58
CA PRO A 14 18.60 -6.91 -2.01
C PRO A 14 19.76 -7.83 -2.42
N LYS A 15 19.47 -8.86 -3.18
CA LYS A 15 20.49 -9.72 -3.80
C LYS A 15 20.44 -9.50 -5.30
N ALA A 16 21.60 -9.25 -5.90
CA ALA A 16 21.70 -9.02 -7.34
C ALA A 16 21.04 -10.14 -8.16
N ASN A 17 20.36 -9.75 -9.23
CA ASN A 17 19.66 -10.63 -10.18
C ASN A 17 18.55 -11.49 -9.54
N ARG A 18 17.92 -11.03 -8.47
CA ARG A 18 16.80 -11.73 -7.86
C ARG A 18 15.49 -11.05 -8.21
N ALA A 19 14.57 -11.83 -8.77
CA ALA A 19 13.17 -11.43 -9.00
C ALA A 19 12.27 -12.10 -7.96
N ARG A 20 11.17 -11.42 -7.60
CA ARG A 20 10.12 -11.90 -6.69
C ARG A 20 8.78 -11.42 -7.18
N THR A 21 7.76 -12.22 -6.94
CA THR A 21 6.37 -11.86 -7.20
C THR A 21 5.53 -12.19 -5.98
N SER A 22 4.47 -11.43 -5.75
CA SER A 22 3.43 -11.74 -4.76
C SER A 22 2.06 -11.40 -5.30
N ALA A 23 1.08 -12.09 -4.74
CA ALA A 23 -0.31 -11.74 -4.87
C ALA A 23 -0.94 -11.71 -3.48
N SER A 24 -1.74 -10.70 -3.20
CA SER A 24 -2.49 -10.58 -1.96
C SER A 24 -3.96 -10.31 -2.26
N LEU A 25 -4.84 -10.80 -1.39
CA LEU A 25 -6.27 -10.52 -1.44
C LEU A 25 -6.67 -9.85 -0.14
N ARG A 26 -7.39 -8.74 -0.27
CA ARG A 26 -8.00 -8.04 0.84
C ARG A 26 -9.50 -7.95 0.64
N VAL A 27 -10.24 -8.22 1.69
CA VAL A 27 -11.68 -8.05 1.74
C VAL A 27 -12.00 -7.04 2.84
N ARG A 28 -12.84 -6.08 2.51
CA ARG A 28 -13.29 -5.02 3.41
C ARG A 28 -14.79 -4.86 3.28
N ASN A 29 -15.49 -4.79 4.40
CA ASN A 29 -16.89 -4.44 4.47
C ASN A 29 -17.04 -3.28 5.45
N ASP A 30 -17.62 -2.19 4.99
CA ASP A 30 -17.90 -1.00 5.80
C ASP A 30 -19.36 -0.61 5.62
N SER A 31 -19.94 -0.02 6.65
CA SER A 31 -21.20 0.72 6.55
C SER A 31 -21.02 2.10 7.15
N ILE A 32 -21.56 3.10 6.50
CA ILE A 32 -21.49 4.51 6.84
C ILE A 32 -22.92 5.06 6.86
N GLY A 33 -23.25 5.89 7.83
CA GLY A 33 -24.59 6.47 8.00
C GLY A 33 -25.42 5.80 9.10
N GLU A 34 -26.64 6.27 9.30
CA GLU A 34 -27.59 5.67 10.26
C GLU A 34 -28.39 4.54 9.59
N SER A 35 -28.45 3.40 10.27
CA SER A 35 -29.13 2.21 9.76
C SER A 35 -30.61 2.53 9.40
N ASN A 36 -31.01 2.17 8.19
CA ASN A 36 -32.34 2.44 7.60
C ASN A 36 -32.71 3.92 7.34
N VAL A 37 -31.78 4.87 7.47
CA VAL A 37 -32.02 6.29 7.20
C VAL A 37 -31.19 6.74 5.99
N ASP A 38 -29.88 6.62 6.09
CA ASP A 38 -28.91 7.02 5.07
C ASP A 38 -27.71 6.06 5.02
N GLU A 39 -27.92 4.80 5.35
CA GLU A 39 -26.89 3.77 5.38
C GLU A 39 -26.36 3.48 3.97
N LEU A 40 -25.06 3.62 3.80
CA LEU A 40 -24.33 3.21 2.62
C LEU A 40 -23.42 2.04 3.00
N THR A 41 -23.62 0.90 2.37
CA THR A 41 -22.77 -0.29 2.57
C THR A 41 -21.78 -0.43 1.44
N LEU A 42 -20.51 -0.54 1.79
CA LEU A 42 -19.39 -0.76 0.87
C LEU A 42 -18.79 -2.16 1.13
N SER A 43 -18.83 -3.01 0.13
CA SER A 43 -18.06 -4.26 0.09
C SER A 43 -16.95 -4.14 -0.95
N GLU A 44 -15.69 -4.27 -0.53
CA GLU A 44 -14.53 -4.18 -1.41
C GLU A 44 -13.72 -5.47 -1.36
N GLN A 45 -13.41 -6.01 -2.52
CA GLN A 45 -12.40 -7.05 -2.73
C GLN A 45 -11.27 -6.43 -3.54
N ARG A 46 -10.06 -6.43 -3.00
CA ARG A 46 -8.89 -5.87 -3.65
C ARG A 46 -7.81 -6.93 -3.76
N MET A 47 -7.47 -7.28 -4.99
CA MET A 47 -6.32 -8.11 -5.31
C MET A 47 -5.14 -7.21 -5.65
N GLU A 48 -3.97 -7.49 -5.09
CA GLU A 48 -2.74 -6.73 -5.37
C GLU A 48 -1.69 -7.68 -5.91
N PHE A 49 -1.23 -7.40 -7.12
CA PHE A 49 -0.14 -8.13 -7.77
C PHE A 49 1.11 -7.28 -7.70
N ALA A 50 2.18 -7.83 -7.14
CA ALA A 50 3.44 -7.13 -7.05
C ALA A 50 4.58 -7.96 -7.64
N ALA A 51 5.49 -7.28 -8.32
CA ALA A 51 6.74 -7.83 -8.81
C ALA A 51 7.89 -6.94 -8.34
N ALA A 52 8.98 -7.54 -7.90
CA ALA A 52 10.19 -6.83 -7.50
C ALA A 52 11.41 -7.47 -8.17
N TYR A 53 12.35 -6.65 -8.61
CA TYR A 53 13.60 -7.06 -9.20
C TYR A 53 14.76 -6.27 -8.62
N SER A 54 15.82 -6.96 -8.25
CA SER A 54 17.04 -6.35 -7.74
C SER A 54 18.17 -6.50 -8.76
N PRO A 55 18.45 -5.50 -9.62
CA PRO A 55 19.52 -5.58 -10.61
C PRO A 55 20.90 -5.68 -9.96
N ILE A 56 21.08 -5.05 -8.82
CA ILE A 56 22.30 -5.08 -8.02
C ILE A 56 21.98 -5.26 -6.54
N ASP A 57 23.00 -5.58 -5.73
CA ASP A 57 22.86 -5.83 -4.28
C ASP A 57 22.52 -4.60 -3.42
N ARG A 58 22.30 -3.45 -4.04
CA ARG A 58 21.92 -2.18 -3.39
C ARG A 58 20.66 -1.55 -3.93
N LEU A 59 20.09 -2.08 -5.00
CA LEU A 59 18.93 -1.49 -5.65
C LEU A 59 17.84 -2.53 -5.86
N SER A 60 16.64 -2.20 -5.44
CA SER A 60 15.42 -2.96 -5.75
C SER A 60 14.42 -2.06 -6.44
N LEU A 61 13.84 -2.55 -7.50
CA LEU A 61 12.74 -1.96 -8.24
C LEU A 61 11.49 -2.79 -7.94
N SER A 62 10.36 -2.17 -7.69
CA SER A 62 9.09 -2.86 -7.47
C SER A 62 7.98 -2.20 -8.25
N LEU A 63 7.05 -3.02 -8.71
CA LEU A 63 5.86 -2.63 -9.43
C LEU A 63 4.68 -3.32 -8.76
N MET A 64 3.62 -2.58 -8.49
CA MET A 64 2.40 -3.12 -7.89
C MET A 64 1.19 -2.61 -8.67
N MET A 65 0.27 -3.53 -8.97
CA MET A 65 -0.99 -3.24 -9.66
C MET A 65 -2.15 -3.81 -8.84
N PRO A 66 -3.04 -2.99 -8.31
CA PRO A 66 -4.26 -3.46 -7.68
C PRO A 66 -5.35 -3.72 -8.72
N VAL A 67 -6.21 -4.70 -8.45
CA VAL A 67 -7.47 -4.93 -9.13
C VAL A 67 -8.56 -4.88 -8.08
N VAL A 68 -9.54 -4.00 -8.27
CA VAL A 68 -10.55 -3.67 -7.26
C VAL A 68 -11.91 -4.11 -7.77
N HIS A 69 -12.63 -4.85 -6.93
CA HIS A 69 -14.05 -5.08 -7.08
C HIS A 69 -14.77 -4.42 -5.90
N ARG A 70 -15.66 -3.48 -6.19
CA ARG A 70 -16.49 -2.78 -5.19
C ARG A 70 -17.95 -2.99 -5.49
N LEU A 71 -18.69 -3.32 -4.46
CA LEU A 71 -20.14 -3.32 -4.46
C LEU A 71 -20.61 -2.27 -3.43
N ILE A 72 -21.42 -1.36 -3.88
CA ILE A 72 -21.98 -0.27 -3.09
C ILE A 72 -23.49 -0.45 -3.11
N THR A 73 -24.08 -0.48 -1.93
CA THR A 73 -25.54 -0.54 -1.78
C THR A 73 -25.99 0.67 -0.99
N GLU A 74 -26.88 1.44 -1.60
CA GLU A 74 -27.53 2.62 -0.96
C GLU A 74 -28.79 2.20 -0.20
N VAL A 75 -29.31 3.09 0.64
CA VAL A 75 -30.55 2.87 1.43
C VAL A 75 -31.76 2.53 0.55
N ASN A 76 -31.82 3.09 -0.65
CA ASN A 76 -32.87 2.81 -1.63
C ASN A 76 -32.72 1.47 -2.34
N LEU A 77 -31.74 0.62 -1.90
CA LEU A 77 -31.34 -0.63 -2.52
C LEU A 77 -30.79 -0.48 -3.94
N ALA A 78 -30.40 0.74 -4.36
CA ALA A 78 -29.62 0.90 -5.57
C ALA A 78 -28.23 0.30 -5.36
N GLU A 79 -27.82 -0.53 -6.31
CA GLU A 79 -26.51 -1.20 -6.27
C GLU A 79 -25.64 -0.67 -7.41
N ALA A 80 -24.40 -0.31 -7.08
CA ALA A 80 -23.36 -0.03 -8.05
C ALA A 80 -22.23 -1.03 -7.86
N SER A 81 -21.86 -1.72 -8.93
CA SER A 81 -20.76 -2.68 -8.96
C SER A 81 -19.67 -2.18 -9.89
N ILE A 82 -18.44 -2.12 -9.41
CA ILE A 82 -17.27 -1.69 -10.16
C ILE A 82 -16.23 -2.81 -10.14
N TRP A 83 -15.71 -3.11 -11.30
CA TRP A 83 -14.57 -4.02 -11.47
C TRP A 83 -13.53 -3.34 -12.36
N ALA A 84 -12.44 -2.86 -11.78
CA ALA A 84 -11.42 -2.14 -12.53
C ALA A 84 -10.00 -2.35 -11.98
N PRO A 85 -8.97 -2.24 -12.84
CA PRO A 85 -7.60 -2.07 -12.38
C PRO A 85 -7.45 -0.69 -11.72
N GLY A 86 -6.71 -0.63 -10.63
CA GLY A 86 -6.32 0.64 -10.00
C GLY A 86 -5.05 1.23 -10.61
N ASP A 87 -4.50 2.22 -9.91
CA ASP A 87 -3.29 2.90 -10.37
C ASP A 87 -2.04 2.04 -10.13
N LEU A 88 -1.10 2.12 -11.08
CA LEU A 88 0.15 1.37 -11.06
C LEU A 88 1.17 2.08 -10.16
N ASP A 89 1.61 1.40 -9.11
CA ASP A 89 2.62 1.90 -8.18
C ASP A 89 4.01 1.35 -8.56
N PHE A 90 4.92 2.25 -8.87
CA PHE A 90 6.33 1.94 -9.11
C PHE A 90 7.19 2.52 -8.00
N ARG A 91 8.04 1.68 -7.39
CA ARG A 91 8.99 2.11 -6.37
C ARG A 91 10.38 1.61 -6.63
N MET A 92 11.33 2.44 -6.22
CA MET A 92 12.75 2.15 -6.20
C MET A 92 13.26 2.29 -4.77
N ARG A 93 13.99 1.29 -4.30
CA ARG A 93 14.66 1.29 -3.00
C ARG A 93 16.15 1.17 -3.18
N GLY A 94 16.90 2.17 -2.74
CA GLY A 94 18.35 2.22 -2.78
C GLY A 94 18.96 2.05 -1.39
N VAL A 95 19.84 1.06 -1.19
CA VAL A 95 20.61 0.91 0.05
C VAL A 95 21.74 1.92 0.07
N ILE A 96 21.61 2.93 0.94
CA ILE A 96 22.59 4.01 1.07
C ILE A 96 23.69 3.67 2.06
N TRP A 97 23.38 2.89 3.08
CA TRP A 97 24.35 2.48 4.09
C TRP A 97 24.07 1.06 4.61
N ARG A 98 25.14 0.30 4.85
CA ARG A 98 25.12 -0.99 5.53
C ARG A 98 26.45 -1.17 6.30
N ASP A 99 26.39 -1.79 7.46
CA ASP A 99 27.56 -2.02 8.32
C ASP A 99 28.54 -3.05 7.73
N ARG A 100 28.04 -4.02 6.94
CA ARG A 100 28.82 -5.11 6.33
C ARG A 100 28.35 -5.37 4.89
N LYS A 101 29.26 -5.76 4.03
CA LYS A 101 28.96 -6.14 2.65
C LYS A 101 28.15 -7.44 2.58
N PHE A 102 28.55 -8.43 3.40
CA PHE A 102 27.88 -9.73 3.49
C PHE A 102 27.21 -9.84 4.86
N ALA A 103 25.97 -10.33 4.89
CA ALA A 103 25.13 -10.47 6.09
C ALA A 103 25.16 -9.21 6.99
N PRO A 104 24.69 -8.05 6.48
CA PRO A 104 24.66 -6.83 7.27
C PRO A 104 23.74 -7.01 8.48
N ARG A 105 24.14 -6.45 9.61
CA ARG A 105 23.25 -6.32 10.77
C ARG A 105 22.38 -5.09 10.68
N HIS A 106 22.93 -4.01 10.12
CA HIS A 106 22.23 -2.73 9.96
C HIS A 106 22.18 -2.36 8.49
N LEU A 107 21.02 -1.89 8.04
CA LEU A 107 20.78 -1.51 6.67
C LEU A 107 19.88 -0.28 6.62
N VAL A 108 20.34 0.79 5.98
CA VAL A 108 19.55 2.01 5.75
C VAL A 108 19.31 2.16 4.25
N SER A 109 18.07 2.43 3.89
CA SER A 109 17.69 2.61 2.50
C SER A 109 16.83 3.86 2.33
N LEU A 110 16.92 4.47 1.14
CA LEU A 110 15.96 5.46 0.66
C LEU A 110 14.96 4.80 -0.28
N ILE A 111 13.74 5.32 -0.28
CA ILE A 111 12.64 4.87 -1.12
C ILE A 111 12.20 6.09 -1.93
N GLY A 112 12.07 5.92 -3.24
CA GLY A 112 11.46 6.87 -4.15
C GLY A 112 10.51 6.15 -5.07
N GLY A 113 9.45 6.79 -5.51
CA GLY A 113 8.48 6.14 -6.38
C GLY A 113 7.49 7.11 -7.00
N LEU A 114 6.60 6.55 -7.78
CA LEU A 114 5.53 7.26 -8.45
C LEU A 114 4.37 6.30 -8.70
N GLU A 115 3.18 6.71 -8.29
CA GLU A 115 1.94 6.06 -8.69
C GLU A 115 1.45 6.71 -9.99
N PHE A 116 1.13 5.89 -10.98
CA PHE A 116 0.73 6.31 -12.32
C PHE A 116 -0.79 6.24 -12.45
N PRO A 117 -1.46 7.23 -13.07
CA PRO A 117 -2.91 7.23 -13.28
C PRO A 117 -3.30 6.24 -14.39
N THR A 118 -3.24 4.96 -14.10
CA THR A 118 -3.53 3.89 -15.07
C THR A 118 -4.92 3.30 -14.92
N SER A 119 -5.65 3.66 -13.86
CA SER A 119 -7.03 3.23 -13.66
C SER A 119 -7.95 3.87 -14.69
N SER A 120 -9.02 3.13 -15.06
CA SER A 120 -10.13 3.70 -15.81
C SER A 120 -10.95 4.63 -14.93
N ILE A 121 -11.54 5.66 -15.57
CA ILE A 121 -12.52 6.52 -14.90
C ILE A 121 -13.88 5.83 -14.97
N GLU A 122 -14.47 5.58 -13.82
CA GLU A 122 -15.80 4.99 -13.73
C GLU A 122 -16.88 6.07 -13.72
N TYR A 123 -17.93 5.86 -14.50
CA TYR A 123 -19.03 6.81 -14.70
C TYR A 123 -20.33 6.25 -14.13
N GLY A 124 -21.11 7.13 -13.54
CA GLY A 124 -22.47 6.82 -13.11
C GLY A 124 -23.46 6.73 -14.27
N PRO A 125 -24.72 6.33 -14.00
CA PRO A 125 -25.77 6.19 -15.02
C PRO A 125 -26.04 7.47 -15.83
N GLU A 126 -25.77 8.63 -15.25
CA GLU A 126 -25.97 9.95 -15.87
C GLU A 126 -24.78 10.40 -16.73
N GLY A 127 -23.72 9.59 -16.83
CA GLY A 127 -22.52 9.91 -17.59
C GLY A 127 -21.54 10.87 -16.87
N ASN A 128 -21.77 11.17 -15.59
CA ASN A 128 -20.83 11.90 -14.76
C ASN A 128 -19.82 10.94 -14.10
N PRO A 129 -18.56 11.34 -13.91
CA PRO A 129 -17.60 10.55 -13.14
C PRO A 129 -18.15 10.27 -11.74
N LEU A 130 -18.03 9.05 -11.27
CA LEU A 130 -18.35 8.70 -9.89
C LEU A 130 -17.42 9.45 -8.92
N PRO A 131 -17.85 9.73 -7.68
CA PRO A 131 -16.98 10.26 -6.63
C PRO A 131 -15.71 9.46 -6.45
N LEU A 132 -14.64 10.08 -5.92
CA LEU A 132 -13.32 9.44 -5.81
C LEU A 132 -13.34 8.15 -4.98
N GLU A 133 -14.21 8.07 -3.97
CA GLU A 133 -14.41 6.89 -3.12
C GLU A 133 -14.88 5.66 -3.91
N PHE A 134 -15.51 5.91 -5.06
CA PHE A 134 -16.03 4.86 -5.94
C PHE A 134 -15.13 4.57 -7.14
N GLN A 135 -14.03 5.30 -7.29
CA GLN A 135 -13.04 5.06 -8.34
C GLN A 135 -12.06 3.97 -7.93
N ALA A 136 -11.55 3.20 -8.88
CA ALA A 136 -10.51 2.18 -8.63
C ALA A 136 -9.12 2.79 -8.35
N GLY A 137 -8.87 4.00 -8.84
CA GLY A 137 -7.67 4.80 -8.63
C GLY A 137 -7.97 6.28 -8.50
N THR A 138 -6.95 7.09 -8.28
CA THR A 138 -7.08 8.54 -8.09
C THR A 138 -7.07 9.31 -9.40
N GLY A 139 -6.53 8.70 -10.47
CA GLY A 139 -6.28 9.36 -11.74
C GLY A 139 -5.24 10.49 -11.64
N SER A 140 -4.43 10.49 -10.59
CA SER A 140 -3.38 11.48 -10.33
C SER A 140 -1.99 10.84 -10.39
N TRP A 141 -0.98 11.70 -10.58
CA TRP A 141 0.42 11.32 -10.42
C TRP A 141 0.81 11.52 -8.97
N ASP A 142 1.17 10.46 -8.26
CA ASP A 142 1.41 10.51 -6.84
C ASP A 142 2.88 10.20 -6.51
N PRO A 143 3.76 11.23 -6.42
CA PRO A 143 5.13 11.06 -5.98
C PRO A 143 5.22 10.41 -4.61
N ILE A 144 6.17 9.49 -4.47
CA ILE A 144 6.42 8.72 -3.24
C ILE A 144 7.86 8.96 -2.80
N ALA A 145 8.04 9.27 -1.52
CA ALA A 145 9.35 9.41 -0.91
C ALA A 145 9.38 8.74 0.46
N GLY A 146 10.51 8.14 0.82
CA GLY A 146 10.61 7.48 2.11
C GLY A 146 12.02 7.01 2.45
N ALA A 147 12.13 6.43 3.64
CA ALA A 147 13.33 5.80 4.14
C ALA A 147 12.99 4.54 4.93
N SER A 148 13.92 3.62 4.99
CA SER A 148 13.77 2.42 5.80
C SER A 148 15.06 2.02 6.51
N TYR A 149 14.89 1.37 7.64
CA TYR A 149 15.97 0.81 8.46
C TYR A 149 15.67 -0.65 8.75
N GLY A 150 16.65 -1.51 8.53
CA GLY A 150 16.62 -2.93 8.87
C GLY A 150 17.69 -3.27 9.89
N LEU A 151 17.30 -4.03 10.92
CA LEU A 151 18.20 -4.62 11.91
C LEU A 151 18.04 -6.14 11.84
N PHE A 152 19.14 -6.86 11.63
CA PHE A 152 19.18 -8.31 11.47
C PHE A 152 20.10 -8.92 12.52
N MET A 153 19.53 -9.57 13.51
CA MET A 153 20.24 -10.24 14.60
C MET A 153 19.58 -11.60 14.83
N ASP A 154 20.17 -12.65 14.28
CA ASP A 154 19.64 -14.01 14.43
C ASP A 154 19.35 -14.36 15.92
N PRO A 155 18.12 -14.83 16.27
CA PRO A 155 16.99 -15.16 15.40
C PRO A 155 16.00 -14.00 15.16
N TRP A 156 16.34 -12.77 15.51
CA TRP A 156 15.48 -11.59 15.44
C TRP A 156 15.79 -10.70 14.25
N SER A 157 14.76 -10.12 13.67
CA SER A 157 14.88 -9.02 12.72
C SER A 157 13.88 -7.93 13.05
N LEU A 158 14.28 -6.67 12.89
CA LEU A 158 13.42 -5.51 13.02
C LEU A 158 13.50 -4.68 11.74
N PHE A 159 12.36 -4.22 11.29
CA PHE A 159 12.22 -3.36 10.13
C PHE A 159 11.39 -2.13 10.48
N VAL A 160 11.89 -0.96 10.14
CA VAL A 160 11.20 0.32 10.31
C VAL A 160 11.16 1.03 8.97
N SER A 161 10.02 1.54 8.56
CA SER A 161 9.84 2.28 7.31
C SER A 161 8.96 3.49 7.51
N SER A 162 9.35 4.60 6.89
CA SER A 162 8.58 5.84 6.81
C SER A 162 8.41 6.18 5.35
N VAL A 163 7.17 6.31 4.89
CA VAL A 163 6.83 6.61 3.49
C VAL A 163 5.79 7.72 3.45
N ALA A 164 6.03 8.72 2.63
CA ALA A 164 5.09 9.80 2.33
C ALA A 164 4.66 9.71 0.85
N ILE A 165 3.38 9.97 0.60
CA ILE A 165 2.76 10.01 -0.73
C ILE A 165 2.15 11.39 -0.90
N PHE A 166 2.40 12.02 -2.05
CA PHE A 166 2.01 13.40 -2.36
C PHE A 166 1.14 13.44 -3.61
N PRO A 167 -0.18 13.14 -3.50
CA PRO A 167 -1.06 13.16 -4.65
C PRO A 167 -1.12 14.51 -5.35
N THR A 168 -1.14 14.49 -6.68
CA THR A 168 -1.48 15.66 -7.50
C THR A 168 -3.00 15.72 -7.70
N THR A 169 -3.48 16.65 -8.51
CA THR A 169 -4.90 16.72 -8.88
C THR A 169 -5.21 15.65 -9.92
N GLY A 170 -6.27 14.89 -9.69
CA GLY A 170 -6.72 13.78 -10.52
C GLY A 170 -8.16 13.94 -11.02
N ILE A 171 -8.93 12.85 -10.97
CA ILE A 171 -10.30 12.76 -11.50
C ILE A 171 -11.21 13.82 -10.86
N GLY A 172 -11.99 14.54 -11.70
CA GLY A 172 -12.99 15.51 -11.25
C GLY A 172 -12.42 16.73 -10.53
N ASP A 173 -11.17 17.12 -10.84
CA ASP A 173 -10.42 18.19 -10.16
C ASP A 173 -10.30 17.93 -8.63
N THR A 174 -10.22 16.65 -8.28
CA THR A 174 -10.04 16.19 -6.91
C THR A 174 -8.58 15.91 -6.62
N LYS A 175 -8.08 16.38 -5.49
CA LYS A 175 -6.76 16.07 -4.97
C LYS A 175 -6.91 15.21 -3.72
N ALA A 176 -6.44 13.97 -3.79
CA ALA A 176 -6.42 13.07 -2.64
C ALA A 176 -5.51 13.62 -1.52
N SER A 177 -5.70 13.13 -0.32
CA SER A 177 -4.92 13.55 0.86
C SER A 177 -3.45 13.15 0.73
N ASN A 178 -2.54 14.05 1.11
CA ASN A 178 -1.16 13.65 1.38
C ASN A 178 -1.17 12.61 2.51
N SER A 179 -0.46 11.50 2.32
CA SER A 179 -0.44 10.39 3.25
C SER A 179 0.96 10.14 3.79
N PHE A 180 1.08 9.97 5.09
CA PHE A 180 2.31 9.51 5.74
C PHE A 180 2.07 8.17 6.40
N ARG A 181 2.95 7.20 6.15
CA ARG A 181 2.89 5.86 6.71
C ARG A 181 4.17 5.56 7.47
N GLN A 182 4.02 5.15 8.72
CA GLN A 182 5.10 4.67 9.57
C GLN A 182 4.84 3.21 9.90
N THR A 183 5.74 2.33 9.50
CA THR A 183 5.63 0.89 9.77
C THR A 183 6.78 0.44 10.65
N VAL A 184 6.47 -0.33 11.67
CA VAL A 184 7.44 -1.05 12.50
C VAL A 184 7.08 -2.53 12.45
N PHE A 185 8.03 -3.37 12.10
CA PHE A 185 7.79 -4.79 11.88
C PHE A 185 8.90 -5.63 12.48
N GLY A 186 8.55 -6.59 13.31
CA GLY A 186 9.47 -7.53 13.93
C GLY A 186 9.27 -8.94 13.41
N GLN A 187 10.36 -9.69 13.27
CA GLN A 187 10.33 -11.11 12.95
C GLN A 187 11.18 -11.88 13.94
N TYR A 188 10.67 -13.01 14.38
CA TYR A 188 11.38 -14.01 15.18
C TYR A 188 11.42 -15.33 14.43
N GLN A 189 12.61 -15.79 14.07
CA GLN A 189 12.83 -17.01 13.28
C GLN A 189 13.62 -18.04 14.08
N PRO A 190 12.95 -18.80 15.00
CA PRO A 190 13.63 -19.80 15.82
C PRO A 190 14.11 -21.01 15.00
N TRP A 191 13.49 -21.29 13.86
CA TRP A 191 13.84 -22.41 12.98
C TRP A 191 14.00 -21.94 11.53
N ARG A 192 14.80 -22.66 10.74
CA ARG A 192 15.04 -22.31 9.33
C ARG A 192 13.79 -22.34 8.47
N PHE A 193 12.78 -23.14 8.87
CA PHE A 193 11.56 -23.34 8.09
C PHE A 193 10.35 -22.54 8.62
N LEU A 194 10.45 -21.85 9.76
CA LEU A 194 9.33 -21.16 10.37
C LEU A 194 9.76 -19.84 11.01
N ALA A 195 9.02 -18.77 10.70
CA ALA A 195 9.17 -17.47 11.34
C ALA A 195 7.81 -16.91 11.79
N PHE A 196 7.83 -16.20 12.91
CA PHE A 196 6.71 -15.45 13.45
C PHE A 196 6.94 -13.97 13.20
N GLN A 197 5.90 -13.26 12.84
CA GLN A 197 5.95 -11.85 12.49
C GLN A 197 4.91 -11.07 13.27
N ALA A 198 5.28 -9.86 13.72
CA ALA A 198 4.36 -8.90 14.30
C ALA A 198 4.73 -7.49 13.83
N GLY A 199 3.73 -6.66 13.58
CA GLY A 199 3.95 -5.30 13.11
C GLY A 199 2.84 -4.35 13.48
N VAL A 200 3.19 -3.06 13.47
CA VAL A 200 2.25 -1.95 13.63
C VAL A 200 2.52 -0.97 12.49
N GLU A 201 1.45 -0.52 11.86
CA GLU A 201 1.47 0.55 10.87
C GLU A 201 0.58 1.70 11.35
N LEU A 202 1.14 2.90 11.40
CA LEU A 202 0.42 4.14 11.59
C LEU A 202 0.33 4.83 10.23
N ARG A 203 -0.88 5.18 9.82
CA ARG A 203 -1.17 6.02 8.66
C ARG A 203 -1.79 7.33 9.13
N VAL A 204 -1.25 8.44 8.64
CA VAL A 204 -1.78 9.79 8.87
C VAL A 204 -2.05 10.41 7.51
N ASP A 205 -3.31 10.75 7.27
CA ASP A 205 -3.77 11.40 6.04
C ASP A 205 -4.09 12.86 6.33
N GLY A 206 -3.58 13.77 5.51
CA GLY A 206 -3.92 15.20 5.55
C GLY A 206 -5.32 15.46 4.97
N PRO A 207 -5.70 16.73 4.77
CA PRO A 207 -6.93 17.06 4.09
C PRO A 207 -6.84 16.78 2.58
N GLY A 208 -7.94 16.32 1.99
CA GLY A 208 -8.18 16.32 0.55
C GLY A 208 -8.79 17.62 0.08
N TYR A 209 -8.87 17.81 -1.25
CA TYR A 209 -9.43 18.99 -1.86
C TYR A 209 -10.29 18.60 -3.08
N ILE A 210 -11.43 19.23 -3.24
CA ILE A 210 -12.34 19.12 -4.40
C ILE A 210 -12.44 20.49 -5.02
N GLN A 211 -12.06 20.64 -6.29
CA GLN A 211 -12.02 21.92 -7.01
C GLN A 211 -11.27 23.02 -6.23
N GLY A 212 -10.15 22.65 -5.58
CA GLY A 212 -9.34 23.55 -4.78
C GLY A 212 -9.92 23.89 -3.39
N VAL A 213 -11.11 23.44 -3.06
CA VAL A 213 -11.75 23.64 -1.74
C VAL A 213 -11.43 22.43 -0.86
N ARG A 214 -11.04 22.71 0.39
CA ARG A 214 -10.76 21.66 1.38
C ARG A 214 -12.02 20.84 1.64
N ASP A 215 -11.91 19.52 1.52
CA ASP A 215 -12.96 18.61 1.93
C ASP A 215 -12.88 18.36 3.45
N PRO A 216 -13.90 18.78 4.24
CA PRO A 216 -13.90 18.62 5.69
C PRO A 216 -13.98 17.15 6.15
N ASN A 217 -14.47 16.26 5.30
CA ASN A 217 -14.68 14.84 5.63
C ASN A 217 -13.45 13.97 5.31
N THR A 218 -12.31 14.59 4.93
CA THR A 218 -11.08 13.90 4.60
C THR A 218 -10.00 14.16 5.63
N GLY A 219 -9.03 13.24 5.66
CA GLY A 219 -7.94 13.26 6.63
C GLY A 219 -8.24 12.41 7.86
N GLY A 220 -7.22 12.15 8.64
CA GLY A 220 -7.34 11.35 9.86
C GLY A 220 -6.11 10.49 10.12
N HIS A 221 -6.24 9.60 11.09
CA HIS A 221 -5.19 8.64 11.41
C HIS A 221 -5.81 7.26 11.59
N ILE A 222 -5.08 6.24 11.13
CA ILE A 222 -5.47 4.84 11.25
C ILE A 222 -4.26 4.06 11.74
N THR A 223 -4.47 3.16 12.69
CA THR A 223 -3.43 2.25 13.17
C THR A 223 -3.85 0.82 12.85
N TYR A 224 -2.93 0.07 12.24
CA TYR A 224 -3.11 -1.35 11.93
C TYR A 224 -2.13 -2.19 12.74
N GLY A 225 -2.62 -3.31 13.27
CA GLY A 225 -1.79 -4.38 13.81
C GLY A 225 -1.72 -5.53 12.82
N THR A 226 -0.55 -6.12 12.64
CA THR A 226 -0.33 -7.29 11.78
C THR A 226 0.33 -8.40 12.57
N LEU A 227 -0.19 -9.61 12.46
CA LEU A 227 0.42 -10.84 12.94
C LEU A 227 0.57 -11.80 11.77
N GLY A 228 1.67 -12.53 11.70
CA GLY A 228 1.92 -13.43 10.60
C GLY A 228 2.79 -14.63 11.01
N ILE A 229 2.63 -15.69 10.24
CA ILE A 229 3.48 -16.87 10.28
C ILE A 229 4.00 -17.11 8.88
N VAL A 230 5.30 -17.27 8.73
CA VAL A 230 5.95 -17.53 7.45
C VAL A 230 6.55 -18.93 7.47
N GLY A 231 6.05 -19.80 6.61
CA GLY A 231 6.63 -21.10 6.33
C GLY A 231 7.61 -21.01 5.16
N MET A 232 8.79 -21.56 5.31
CA MET A 232 9.79 -21.69 4.24
C MET A 232 9.88 -23.16 3.86
N PRO A 233 9.57 -23.54 2.60
CA PRO A 233 9.74 -24.93 2.19
C PRO A 233 11.21 -25.34 2.33
N HIS A 234 11.40 -26.56 2.78
CA HIS A 234 12.73 -27.16 2.88
C HIS A 234 13.20 -27.48 1.45
N GLU A 235 14.37 -26.98 1.07
CA GLU A 235 15.08 -27.41 -0.14
C GLU A 235 15.67 -28.81 0.05
#